data_c5a931815cdcc2786bd429bf8fad6421
#
_entry.id   c5a931815cdcc2786bd429bf8fad6421
#
_cell.length_a   1.000
_cell.length_b   1.000
_cell.length_c   1.000
_cell.angle_alpha   90.00
_cell.angle_beta   90.00
_cell.angle_gamma   90.00
#
_symmetry.space_group_name_H-M   'P 1'
#
loop_
_entity.id
_entity.type
_entity.pdbx_description
1 polymer ?
#
loop_
_entity_poly.entity_id
_entity_poly.type
_entity_poly.pdbx_seq_one_letter_code
_entity_poly.pdbx_strand_id
1 'polypeptide(L)'
;MNVRNSEGYSDSKGIFSARKAIMQYCQLKGFPNVDIDDIYIGNGVSEMISMSMQALLDDGDEVLVPMPDYPLWTACVSLAGGNAVHYVCDEKSNWYPDIDDIKSKITSNTKAIVVIKPNNPTGSLYPKDVLEQIVDIARQNDLIIFADEIYDRLVMDGKKHTAIASLAPDVFCVSMNGLSKSHRICGFRVGWMVLSGPKKNVKGYIEGLNMLANMRLCANVLSQHVIQTSLGGYQSVDELLIPGGRIYEQREFITNTVNAIPGLSAVKPDAGLYIFPKIDRNMYDIEDDEEFCLRLLKKEKVLLVPGKGFNWNEPDHFRIVYLPRVEELADLGNKIERVLSYYKR
;
A
#
# COMPACT_ATOMS: atom_id res chain seq x y z
N MET A 1 17.79 8.77 -23.05
CA MET A 1 18.48 7.63 -22.39
C MET A 1 19.03 6.76 -23.50
N ASN A 2 20.34 6.60 -23.60
CA ASN A 2 20.95 5.75 -24.64
C ASN A 2 21.17 4.35 -24.06
N VAL A 3 20.12 3.54 -24.02
CA VAL A 3 20.14 2.17 -23.46
C VAL A 3 20.22 1.19 -24.62
N ARG A 4 21.35 0.47 -24.71
CA ARG A 4 21.57 -0.54 -25.76
C ARG A 4 20.63 -1.74 -25.54
N ASN A 5 20.11 -2.30 -26.65
CA ASN A 5 19.23 -3.49 -26.67
C ASN A 5 17.93 -3.32 -25.85
N SER A 6 17.40 -2.09 -25.77
CA SER A 6 16.14 -1.83 -25.07
C SER A 6 14.89 -2.02 -25.94
N GLU A 7 15.08 -2.24 -27.22
CA GLU A 7 14.03 -2.49 -28.22
C GLU A 7 13.55 -3.95 -28.24
N GLY A 8 14.33 -4.87 -27.69
CA GLY A 8 14.00 -6.27 -27.60
C GLY A 8 13.30 -6.67 -26.30
N TYR A 9 12.71 -7.86 -26.27
CA TYR A 9 12.19 -8.44 -25.04
C TYR A 9 13.31 -8.77 -24.07
N SER A 10 13.06 -8.59 -22.77
CA SER A 10 13.91 -9.10 -21.70
C SER A 10 13.43 -10.48 -21.21
N ASP A 11 14.15 -11.06 -20.26
CA ASP A 11 13.65 -12.18 -19.46
C ASP A 11 12.27 -11.82 -18.84
N SER A 12 11.38 -12.79 -18.78
CA SER A 12 10.01 -12.60 -18.29
C SER A 12 9.94 -12.15 -16.85
N LYS A 13 10.90 -12.54 -16.01
CA LYS A 13 11.04 -12.07 -14.63
C LYS A 13 11.68 -10.69 -14.53
N GLY A 14 12.35 -10.22 -15.58
CA GLY A 14 13.03 -8.94 -15.64
C GLY A 14 14.53 -9.04 -15.87
N ILE A 15 15.16 -7.93 -16.26
CA ILE A 15 16.60 -7.88 -16.56
C ILE A 15 17.44 -8.21 -15.32
N PHE A 16 18.55 -8.93 -15.54
CA PHE A 16 19.44 -9.42 -14.47
C PHE A 16 19.92 -8.31 -13.54
N SER A 17 20.38 -7.18 -14.07
CA SER A 17 20.93 -6.07 -13.26
C SER A 17 19.87 -5.45 -12.33
N ALA A 18 18.62 -5.35 -12.78
CA ALA A 18 17.52 -4.85 -11.97
C ALA A 18 17.13 -5.84 -10.87
N ARG A 19 16.99 -7.13 -11.20
CA ARG A 19 16.72 -8.19 -10.20
C ARG A 19 17.83 -8.26 -9.15
N LYS A 20 19.10 -8.19 -9.57
CA LYS A 20 20.24 -8.15 -8.65
C LYS A 20 20.20 -6.95 -7.71
N ALA A 21 19.85 -5.77 -8.20
CA ALA A 21 19.71 -4.57 -7.38
C ALA A 21 18.57 -4.71 -6.35
N ILE A 22 17.46 -5.30 -6.75
CA ILE A 22 16.32 -5.60 -5.85
C ILE A 22 16.75 -6.64 -4.80
N MET A 23 17.43 -7.71 -5.19
CA MET A 23 17.96 -8.70 -4.24
C MET A 23 18.86 -8.05 -3.18
N GLN A 24 19.79 -7.21 -3.58
CA GLN A 24 20.67 -6.49 -2.66
C GLN A 24 19.88 -5.56 -1.73
N TYR A 25 18.86 -4.88 -2.26
CA TYR A 25 17.94 -4.07 -1.46
C TYR A 25 17.22 -4.91 -0.39
N CYS A 26 16.72 -6.09 -0.75
CA CYS A 26 16.08 -7.01 0.19
C CYS A 26 17.07 -7.52 1.26
N GLN A 27 18.31 -7.82 0.89
CA GLN A 27 19.35 -8.22 1.85
C GLN A 27 19.60 -7.13 2.90
N LEU A 28 19.67 -5.84 2.48
CA LEU A 28 19.81 -4.71 3.40
C LEU A 28 18.60 -4.55 4.33
N LYS A 29 17.41 -5.03 3.92
CA LYS A 29 16.18 -5.03 4.72
C LYS A 29 16.01 -6.30 5.57
N GLY A 30 16.98 -7.22 5.54
CA GLY A 30 16.97 -8.45 6.34
C GLY A 30 16.03 -9.56 5.84
N PHE A 31 15.69 -9.56 4.56
CA PHE A 31 14.88 -10.64 3.98
C PHE A 31 15.63 -11.98 4.05
N PRO A 32 14.97 -13.05 4.48
CA PRO A 32 15.58 -14.37 4.53
C PRO A 32 15.66 -15.02 3.15
N ASN A 33 16.79 -15.63 2.82
CA ASN A 33 16.97 -16.58 1.71
C ASN A 33 16.37 -16.12 0.35
N VAL A 34 16.58 -14.86 -0.05
CA VAL A 34 16.16 -14.35 -1.36
C VAL A 34 17.25 -14.58 -2.39
N ASP A 35 16.89 -15.28 -3.47
CA ASP A 35 17.71 -15.43 -4.66
C ASP A 35 17.20 -14.51 -5.79
N ILE A 36 18.02 -14.34 -6.82
CA ILE A 36 17.67 -13.54 -7.98
C ILE A 36 16.47 -14.10 -8.74
N ASP A 37 16.26 -15.42 -8.69
CA ASP A 37 15.14 -16.09 -9.33
C ASP A 37 13.81 -15.98 -8.56
N ASP A 38 13.84 -15.42 -7.36
CA ASP A 38 12.67 -15.12 -6.55
C ASP A 38 12.03 -13.77 -6.87
N ILE A 39 12.60 -13.02 -7.82
CA ILE A 39 12.24 -11.64 -8.10
C ILE A 39 11.56 -11.54 -9.45
N TYR A 40 10.37 -10.91 -9.45
CA TYR A 40 9.59 -10.62 -10.65
C TYR A 40 9.40 -9.12 -10.77
N ILE A 41 9.79 -8.56 -11.90
CA ILE A 41 9.60 -7.13 -12.20
C ILE A 41 8.34 -6.99 -13.05
N GLY A 42 7.51 -6.01 -12.70
CA GLY A 42 6.23 -5.74 -13.36
C GLY A 42 6.02 -4.28 -13.74
N ASN A 43 4.96 -4.05 -14.48
CA ASN A 43 4.51 -2.72 -14.90
C ASN A 43 3.79 -2.00 -13.73
N GLY A 44 4.49 -1.83 -12.62
CA GLY A 44 4.00 -1.35 -11.34
C GLY A 44 3.53 -2.48 -10.43
N VAL A 45 3.39 -2.18 -9.13
CA VAL A 45 2.87 -3.13 -8.12
C VAL A 45 1.48 -3.65 -8.49
N SER A 46 0.67 -2.84 -9.18
CA SER A 46 -0.67 -3.22 -9.61
C SER A 46 -0.70 -4.50 -10.46
N GLU A 47 0.26 -4.66 -11.38
CA GLU A 47 0.39 -5.89 -12.18
C GLU A 47 0.78 -7.08 -11.28
N MET A 48 1.67 -6.86 -10.33
CA MET A 48 2.12 -7.92 -9.42
C MET A 48 0.99 -8.42 -8.52
N ILE A 49 0.13 -7.52 -8.03
CA ILE A 49 -1.07 -7.87 -7.26
C ILE A 49 -2.01 -8.75 -8.13
N SER A 50 -2.31 -8.28 -9.34
CA SER A 50 -3.19 -9.02 -10.26
C SER A 50 -2.66 -10.42 -10.60
N MET A 51 -1.37 -10.52 -10.95
CA MET A 51 -0.73 -11.81 -11.22
C MET A 51 -0.74 -12.74 -10.01
N SER A 52 -0.50 -12.19 -8.81
CA SER A 52 -0.46 -12.98 -7.58
C SER A 52 -1.82 -13.59 -7.25
N MET A 53 -2.89 -12.82 -7.38
CA MET A 53 -4.24 -13.33 -7.12
C MET A 53 -4.69 -14.35 -8.18
N GLN A 54 -4.39 -14.10 -9.46
CA GLN A 54 -4.67 -15.05 -10.54
C GLN A 54 -3.91 -16.40 -10.42
N ALA A 55 -2.71 -16.37 -9.86
CA ALA A 55 -1.91 -17.58 -9.65
C ALA A 55 -2.32 -18.37 -8.39
N LEU A 56 -3.01 -17.72 -7.45
CA LEU A 56 -3.30 -18.30 -6.13
C LEU A 56 -4.72 -18.83 -5.99
N LEU A 57 -5.72 -18.09 -6.52
CA LEU A 57 -7.11 -18.24 -6.10
C LEU A 57 -7.92 -19.11 -7.05
N ASP A 58 -8.71 -19.98 -6.45
CA ASP A 58 -9.84 -20.67 -7.05
C ASP A 58 -11.17 -20.11 -6.50
N ASP A 59 -12.28 -20.54 -7.09
CA ASP A 59 -13.62 -20.16 -6.65
C ASP A 59 -13.87 -20.55 -5.19
N GLY A 60 -14.27 -19.59 -4.37
CA GLY A 60 -14.53 -19.77 -2.95
C GLY A 60 -13.32 -19.61 -2.02
N ASP A 61 -12.12 -19.45 -2.56
CA ASP A 61 -10.95 -19.12 -1.74
C ASP A 61 -11.06 -17.72 -1.12
N GLU A 62 -10.50 -17.55 0.07
CA GLU A 62 -10.58 -16.30 0.83
C GLU A 62 -9.19 -15.67 1.03
N VAL A 63 -9.16 -14.34 0.95
CA VAL A 63 -7.98 -13.54 1.28
C VAL A 63 -8.36 -12.49 2.31
N LEU A 64 -7.64 -12.46 3.43
CA LEU A 64 -7.79 -11.41 4.43
C LEU A 64 -7.16 -10.11 3.92
N VAL A 65 -7.94 -9.02 3.88
CA VAL A 65 -7.52 -7.71 3.37
C VAL A 65 -7.80 -6.65 4.45
N PRO A 66 -6.91 -5.67 4.71
CA PRO A 66 -7.19 -4.66 5.73
C PRO A 66 -8.38 -3.79 5.34
N MET A 67 -9.03 -3.19 6.35
CA MET A 67 -10.06 -2.18 6.18
C MET A 67 -9.76 -1.01 7.14
N PRO A 68 -9.46 0.19 6.59
CA PRO A 68 -9.47 0.57 5.17
C PRO A 68 -8.26 0.00 4.41
N ASP A 69 -8.45 -0.24 3.10
CA ASP A 69 -7.44 -0.82 2.21
C ASP A 69 -7.15 0.04 0.97
N TYR A 70 -6.14 -0.37 0.21
CA TYR A 70 -5.98 0.04 -1.18
C TYR A 70 -6.88 -0.86 -2.05
N PRO A 71 -7.98 -0.34 -2.64
CA PRO A 71 -9.10 -1.14 -3.16
C PRO A 71 -8.72 -2.08 -4.32
N LEU A 72 -7.53 -1.92 -4.90
CA LEU A 72 -7.02 -2.83 -5.92
C LEU A 72 -6.86 -4.27 -5.39
N TRP A 73 -6.50 -4.44 -4.10
CA TRP A 73 -6.40 -5.77 -3.50
C TRP A 73 -7.73 -6.49 -3.53
N THR A 74 -8.79 -5.85 -3.01
CA THR A 74 -10.15 -6.39 -3.06
C THR A 74 -10.62 -6.67 -4.48
N ALA A 75 -10.36 -5.74 -5.40
CA ALA A 75 -10.72 -5.92 -6.81
C ALA A 75 -10.01 -7.10 -7.46
N CYS A 76 -8.70 -7.27 -7.22
CA CYS A 76 -7.93 -8.38 -7.80
C CYS A 76 -8.33 -9.74 -7.21
N VAL A 77 -8.64 -9.80 -5.91
CA VAL A 77 -9.18 -11.02 -5.28
C VAL A 77 -10.50 -11.41 -5.95
N SER A 78 -11.45 -10.47 -6.08
CA SER A 78 -12.75 -10.73 -6.71
C SER A 78 -12.63 -11.11 -8.20
N LEU A 79 -11.74 -10.43 -8.94
CA LEU A 79 -11.52 -10.74 -10.37
C LEU A 79 -10.86 -12.12 -10.59
N ALA A 80 -10.16 -12.62 -9.59
CA ALA A 80 -9.56 -13.96 -9.62
C ALA A 80 -10.51 -15.08 -9.13
N GLY A 81 -11.76 -14.74 -8.77
CA GLY A 81 -12.77 -15.69 -8.30
C GLY A 81 -12.81 -15.89 -6.79
N GLY A 82 -11.92 -15.24 -6.04
CA GLY A 82 -11.88 -15.34 -4.59
C GLY A 82 -12.74 -14.32 -3.86
N ASN A 83 -12.83 -14.46 -2.55
CA ASN A 83 -13.55 -13.59 -1.64
C ASN A 83 -12.57 -12.76 -0.80
N ALA A 84 -12.67 -11.43 -0.88
CA ALA A 84 -11.94 -10.54 0.01
C ALA A 84 -12.67 -10.44 1.36
N VAL A 85 -12.01 -10.89 2.42
CA VAL A 85 -12.54 -10.82 3.80
C VAL A 85 -11.79 -9.72 4.54
N HIS A 86 -12.48 -8.61 4.83
CA HIS A 86 -11.85 -7.43 5.41
C HIS A 86 -11.69 -7.55 6.93
N TYR A 87 -10.45 -7.37 7.41
CA TYR A 87 -10.16 -7.20 8.83
C TYR A 87 -10.01 -5.73 9.19
N VAL A 88 -10.43 -5.36 10.40
CA VAL A 88 -10.46 -3.97 10.84
C VAL A 88 -9.05 -3.49 11.21
N CYS A 89 -8.70 -2.30 10.72
CA CYS A 89 -7.63 -1.48 11.29
C CYS A 89 -8.29 -0.40 12.16
N ASP A 90 -8.05 -0.43 13.47
CA ASP A 90 -8.76 0.43 14.42
C ASP A 90 -8.17 1.84 14.48
N GLU A 91 -8.99 2.85 14.19
CA GLU A 91 -8.60 4.26 14.28
C GLU A 91 -8.08 4.64 15.67
N LYS A 92 -8.72 4.12 16.73
CA LYS A 92 -8.33 4.41 18.12
C LYS A 92 -6.97 3.85 18.50
N SER A 93 -6.52 2.83 17.76
CA SER A 93 -5.20 2.19 17.87
C SER A 93 -4.25 2.66 16.77
N ASN A 94 -4.34 3.92 16.32
CA ASN A 94 -3.53 4.49 15.23
C ASN A 94 -3.63 3.70 13.91
N TRP A 95 -4.80 3.17 13.60
CA TRP A 95 -5.05 2.36 12.42
C TRP A 95 -4.25 1.06 12.36
N TYR A 96 -3.87 0.51 13.53
CA TYR A 96 -3.24 -0.81 13.56
C TYR A 96 -4.27 -1.91 13.36
N PRO A 97 -3.89 -3.02 12.71
CA PRO A 97 -4.73 -4.20 12.56
C PRO A 97 -5.24 -4.71 13.91
N ASP A 98 -6.54 -4.97 14.00
CA ASP A 98 -7.14 -5.66 15.13
C ASP A 98 -6.85 -7.16 15.02
N ILE A 99 -5.97 -7.64 15.89
CA ILE A 99 -5.47 -9.01 15.88
C ILE A 99 -6.58 -10.03 16.19
N ASP A 100 -7.51 -9.68 17.06
CA ASP A 100 -8.61 -10.59 17.42
C ASP A 100 -9.65 -10.64 16.30
N ASP A 101 -9.88 -9.53 15.61
CA ASP A 101 -10.72 -9.50 14.42
C ASP A 101 -10.12 -10.34 13.28
N ILE A 102 -8.79 -10.26 13.05
CA ILE A 102 -8.09 -11.13 12.09
C ILE A 102 -8.34 -12.60 12.41
N LYS A 103 -8.09 -13.01 13.65
CA LYS A 103 -8.28 -14.41 14.09
C LYS A 103 -9.71 -14.90 13.89
N SER A 104 -10.69 -14.04 14.18
CA SER A 104 -12.12 -14.38 14.08
C SER A 104 -12.58 -14.63 12.65
N LYS A 105 -11.87 -14.10 11.65
CA LYS A 105 -12.21 -14.16 10.22
C LYS A 105 -11.51 -15.26 9.44
N ILE A 106 -10.62 -16.00 10.07
CA ILE A 106 -9.93 -17.13 9.43
C ILE A 106 -10.88 -18.32 9.33
N THR A 107 -10.99 -18.88 8.13
CA THR A 107 -11.74 -20.11 7.84
C THR A 107 -10.84 -21.14 7.16
N SER A 108 -11.37 -22.32 6.87
CA SER A 108 -10.67 -23.35 6.08
C SER A 108 -10.39 -22.93 4.63
N ASN A 109 -11.08 -21.89 4.14
CA ASN A 109 -10.91 -21.35 2.78
C ASN A 109 -9.89 -20.22 2.70
N THR A 110 -9.43 -19.71 3.86
CA THR A 110 -8.47 -18.62 3.90
C THR A 110 -7.10 -19.07 3.39
N LYS A 111 -6.59 -18.46 2.35
CA LYS A 111 -5.29 -18.78 1.71
C LYS A 111 -4.20 -17.80 2.08
N ALA A 112 -4.56 -16.55 2.31
CA ALA A 112 -3.56 -15.49 2.49
C ALA A 112 -4.07 -14.33 3.34
N ILE A 113 -3.10 -13.54 3.83
CA ILE A 113 -3.35 -12.26 4.46
C ILE A 113 -2.54 -11.17 3.76
N VAL A 114 -3.21 -10.07 3.42
CA VAL A 114 -2.60 -8.87 2.85
C VAL A 114 -2.27 -7.89 3.96
N VAL A 115 -1.04 -7.38 3.97
CA VAL A 115 -0.55 -6.35 4.90
C VAL A 115 -0.08 -5.16 4.07
N ILE A 116 -0.77 -4.03 4.16
CA ILE A 116 -0.40 -2.79 3.47
C ILE A 116 0.31 -1.88 4.48
N LYS A 117 1.63 -1.75 4.33
CA LYS A 117 2.45 -1.04 5.31
C LYS A 117 3.65 -0.31 4.69
N PRO A 118 3.72 1.02 4.85
CA PRO A 118 2.71 1.93 5.41
C PRO A 118 1.39 1.88 4.67
N ASN A 119 0.29 2.05 5.42
CA ASN A 119 -1.06 1.89 4.90
C ASN A 119 -1.49 3.08 4.01
N ASN A 120 -2.22 2.77 2.98
CA ASN A 120 -3.03 3.70 2.20
C ASN A 120 -4.50 3.29 2.40
N PRO A 121 -5.36 4.14 3.04
CA PRO A 121 -5.30 5.60 3.03
C PRO A 121 -4.77 6.27 4.31
N THR A 122 -4.45 5.55 5.36
CA THR A 122 -4.26 6.11 6.72
C THR A 122 -2.86 6.66 7.00
N GLY A 123 -1.84 6.20 6.27
CA GLY A 123 -0.44 6.52 6.54
C GLY A 123 0.12 5.85 7.79
N SER A 124 -0.59 4.88 8.35
CA SER A 124 -0.16 4.14 9.54
C SER A 124 1.05 3.26 9.25
N LEU A 125 2.00 3.26 10.17
CA LEU A 125 3.18 2.41 10.18
C LEU A 125 3.08 1.41 11.34
N TYR A 126 2.74 0.16 11.02
CA TYR A 126 2.54 -0.87 12.05
C TYR A 126 3.82 -1.17 12.81
N PRO A 127 3.78 -1.19 14.15
CA PRO A 127 4.92 -1.53 14.99
C PRO A 127 5.31 -2.99 14.88
N LYS A 128 6.53 -3.31 15.30
CA LYS A 128 7.11 -4.64 15.12
C LYS A 128 6.31 -5.74 15.80
N ASP A 129 5.82 -5.51 16.99
CA ASP A 129 5.02 -6.45 17.79
C ASP A 129 3.69 -6.82 17.13
N VAL A 130 3.02 -5.87 16.47
CA VAL A 130 1.82 -6.14 15.66
C VAL A 130 2.16 -7.00 14.45
N LEU A 131 3.29 -6.71 13.78
CA LEU A 131 3.74 -7.52 12.65
C LEU A 131 4.10 -8.94 13.06
N GLU A 132 4.77 -9.13 14.20
CA GLU A 132 5.09 -10.44 14.76
C GLU A 132 3.83 -11.24 15.05
N GLN A 133 2.79 -10.63 15.61
CA GLN A 133 1.50 -11.29 15.81
C GLN A 133 0.83 -11.72 14.49
N ILE A 134 0.91 -10.89 13.44
CA ILE A 134 0.40 -11.28 12.11
C ILE A 134 1.20 -12.46 11.54
N VAL A 135 2.52 -12.45 11.68
CA VAL A 135 3.38 -13.56 11.26
C VAL A 135 3.03 -14.83 12.02
N ASP A 136 2.77 -14.75 13.33
CA ASP A 136 2.36 -15.90 14.14
C ASP A 136 1.02 -16.48 13.70
N ILE A 137 0.06 -15.62 13.37
CA ILE A 137 -1.24 -16.04 12.81
C ILE A 137 -1.04 -16.76 11.46
N ALA A 138 -0.26 -16.18 10.57
CA ALA A 138 0.02 -16.76 9.26
C ALA A 138 0.71 -18.13 9.40
N ARG A 139 1.67 -18.25 10.32
CA ARG A 139 2.36 -19.51 10.65
C ARG A 139 1.42 -20.60 11.16
N GLN A 140 0.52 -20.24 12.07
CA GLN A 140 -0.42 -21.17 12.69
C GLN A 140 -1.49 -21.70 11.73
N ASN A 141 -1.80 -20.93 10.70
CA ASN A 141 -2.87 -21.23 9.76
C ASN A 141 -2.37 -21.52 8.33
N ASP A 142 -1.05 -21.67 8.13
CA ASP A 142 -0.40 -21.93 6.82
C ASP A 142 -0.79 -20.88 5.74
N LEU A 143 -0.92 -19.59 6.13
CA LEU A 143 -1.29 -18.52 5.23
C LEU A 143 -0.06 -17.93 4.53
N ILE A 144 -0.25 -17.52 3.27
CA ILE A 144 0.70 -16.69 2.54
C ILE A 144 0.56 -15.25 3.03
N ILE A 145 1.67 -14.57 3.31
CA ILE A 145 1.66 -13.14 3.60
C ILE A 145 1.96 -12.36 2.31
N PHE A 146 1.01 -11.53 1.87
CA PHE A 146 1.24 -10.52 0.84
C PHE A 146 1.54 -9.18 1.52
N ALA A 147 2.75 -8.66 1.34
CA ALA A 147 3.19 -7.40 1.93
C ALA A 147 3.28 -6.30 0.85
N ASP A 148 2.37 -5.34 0.87
CA ASP A 148 2.47 -4.14 0.05
C ASP A 148 3.29 -3.09 0.81
N GLU A 149 4.55 -2.95 0.43
CA GLU A 149 5.52 -2.08 1.08
C GLU A 149 5.94 -0.90 0.18
N ILE A 150 5.05 -0.48 -0.74
CA ILE A 150 5.33 0.58 -1.72
C ILE A 150 5.72 1.93 -1.08
N TYR A 151 5.34 2.16 0.19
CA TYR A 151 5.64 3.37 0.96
C TYR A 151 6.79 3.20 1.95
N ASP A 152 7.56 2.13 1.90
CA ASP A 152 8.60 1.77 2.88
C ASP A 152 9.67 2.84 3.14
N ARG A 153 9.91 3.72 2.16
CA ARG A 153 10.83 4.87 2.27
C ARG A 153 10.17 6.19 2.64
N LEU A 154 8.85 6.24 2.72
CA LEU A 154 8.12 7.48 3.02
C LEU A 154 7.73 7.54 4.50
N VAL A 155 8.67 7.24 5.38
CA VAL A 155 8.49 7.22 6.84
C VAL A 155 9.08 8.48 7.45
N MET A 156 8.38 9.08 8.41
CA MET A 156 8.73 10.35 9.02
C MET A 156 8.97 10.22 10.53
N ASP A 157 9.31 11.31 11.20
CA ASP A 157 9.52 11.41 12.65
C ASP A 157 10.61 10.47 13.21
N GLY A 158 11.62 10.14 12.38
CA GLY A 158 12.70 9.23 12.79
C GLY A 158 12.27 7.76 12.96
N LYS A 159 11.02 7.44 12.67
CA LYS A 159 10.52 6.05 12.68
C LYS A 159 11.19 5.24 11.58
N LYS A 160 11.17 3.91 11.72
CA LYS A 160 11.79 3.00 10.75
C LYS A 160 10.78 1.98 10.26
N HIS A 161 10.78 1.75 8.95
CA HIS A 161 10.06 0.65 8.34
C HIS A 161 10.75 -0.67 8.67
N THR A 162 9.97 -1.66 9.11
CA THR A 162 10.42 -3.06 9.29
C THR A 162 9.75 -3.90 8.21
N ALA A 163 10.48 -4.48 7.30
CA ALA A 163 9.92 -5.41 6.31
C ALA A 163 9.35 -6.65 7.02
N ILE A 164 8.09 -7.00 6.76
CA ILE A 164 7.46 -8.15 7.45
C ILE A 164 8.17 -9.47 7.13
N ALA A 165 8.70 -9.62 5.92
CA ALA A 165 9.48 -10.78 5.52
C ALA A 165 10.73 -10.99 6.39
N SER A 166 11.32 -9.92 6.95
CA SER A 166 12.47 -10.04 7.88
C SER A 166 12.11 -10.66 9.22
N LEU A 167 10.82 -10.69 9.57
CA LEU A 167 10.28 -11.28 10.80
C LEU A 167 9.73 -12.71 10.58
N ALA A 168 9.67 -13.14 9.33
CA ALA A 168 8.96 -14.34 8.89
C ALA A 168 9.89 -15.33 8.13
N PRO A 169 11.02 -15.81 8.71
CA PRO A 169 11.94 -16.67 7.98
C PRO A 169 11.35 -18.05 7.64
N ASP A 170 10.31 -18.44 8.34
CA ASP A 170 9.63 -19.74 8.26
C ASP A 170 8.19 -19.65 7.69
N VAL A 171 7.75 -18.46 7.27
CA VAL A 171 6.47 -18.23 6.58
C VAL A 171 6.73 -17.74 5.16
N PHE A 172 5.96 -18.25 4.19
CA PHE A 172 6.09 -17.79 2.81
C PHE A 172 5.50 -16.39 2.66
N CYS A 173 6.33 -15.46 2.19
CA CYS A 173 5.97 -14.07 1.99
C CYS A 173 6.17 -13.64 0.54
N VAL A 174 5.24 -12.85 0.02
CA VAL A 174 5.32 -12.15 -1.26
C VAL A 174 5.35 -10.66 -0.97
N SER A 175 6.53 -10.07 -0.98
CA SER A 175 6.72 -8.65 -0.71
C SER A 175 6.72 -7.83 -2.00
N MET A 176 5.89 -6.81 -2.06
CA MET A 176 5.70 -5.94 -3.22
C MET A 176 6.22 -4.54 -2.95
N ASN A 177 6.97 -3.99 -3.89
CA ASN A 177 7.51 -2.64 -3.82
C ASN A 177 7.73 -2.07 -5.22
N GLY A 178 8.18 -0.82 -5.32
CA GLY A 178 8.42 -0.17 -6.61
C GLY A 178 8.92 1.27 -6.47
N LEU A 179 9.11 1.92 -7.61
CA LEU A 179 9.66 3.26 -7.66
C LEU A 179 8.60 4.38 -7.69
N SER A 180 7.33 4.01 -7.79
CA SER A 180 6.22 4.95 -7.98
C SER A 180 6.13 6.02 -6.90
N LYS A 181 6.39 5.65 -5.64
CA LYS A 181 6.20 6.53 -4.47
C LYS A 181 7.53 7.07 -3.96
N SER A 182 8.45 6.19 -3.63
CA SER A 182 9.77 6.55 -3.11
C SER A 182 10.56 7.46 -4.06
N HIS A 183 10.47 7.22 -5.37
CA HIS A 183 11.19 7.99 -6.38
C HIS A 183 10.29 8.95 -7.18
N ARG A 184 8.97 8.99 -6.89
CA ARG A 184 7.97 9.88 -7.53
C ARG A 184 7.90 9.72 -9.06
N ILE A 185 8.16 8.52 -9.56
CA ILE A 185 8.13 8.18 -10.99
C ILE A 185 7.02 7.18 -11.31
N CYS A 186 5.82 7.42 -10.79
CA CYS A 186 4.67 6.54 -10.97
C CYS A 186 4.32 6.31 -12.46
N GLY A 187 4.62 7.25 -13.35
CA GLY A 187 4.44 7.12 -14.79
C GLY A 187 5.42 6.17 -15.47
N PHE A 188 6.54 5.82 -14.85
CA PHE A 188 7.48 4.82 -15.39
C PHE A 188 6.95 3.39 -15.28
N ARG A 189 5.93 3.18 -14.45
CA ARG A 189 5.31 1.86 -14.23
C ARG A 189 6.33 0.80 -13.82
N VAL A 190 7.09 1.04 -12.77
CA VAL A 190 8.08 0.11 -12.22
C VAL A 190 7.65 -0.39 -10.85
N GLY A 191 7.45 -1.69 -10.75
CA GLY A 191 7.21 -2.41 -9.51
C GLY A 191 7.82 -3.80 -9.58
N TRP A 192 7.88 -4.46 -8.46
CA TRP A 192 8.38 -5.83 -8.35
C TRP A 192 7.71 -6.55 -7.19
N MET A 193 7.74 -7.88 -7.24
CA MET A 193 7.48 -8.75 -6.11
C MET A 193 8.69 -9.63 -5.83
N VAL A 194 8.88 -9.98 -4.56
CA VAL A 194 9.97 -10.80 -4.06
C VAL A 194 9.38 -11.93 -3.23
N LEU A 195 9.72 -13.16 -3.59
CA LEU A 195 9.32 -14.37 -2.87
C LEU A 195 10.36 -14.70 -1.80
N SER A 196 9.96 -14.86 -0.56
CA SER A 196 10.85 -15.20 0.55
C SER A 196 10.22 -16.25 1.46
N GLY A 197 11.03 -16.88 2.31
CA GLY A 197 10.62 -17.97 3.17
C GLY A 197 10.57 -19.35 2.48
N PRO A 198 9.91 -20.36 3.08
CA PRO A 198 9.88 -21.74 2.60
C PRO A 198 9.03 -21.87 1.33
N LYS A 199 9.60 -22.43 0.25
CA LYS A 199 8.94 -22.57 -1.05
C LYS A 199 8.38 -23.96 -1.33
N LYS A 200 8.58 -24.92 -0.41
CA LYS A 200 8.24 -26.33 -0.63
C LYS A 200 6.75 -26.54 -0.90
N ASN A 201 5.90 -25.87 -0.14
CA ASN A 201 4.45 -26.06 -0.19
C ASN A 201 3.75 -25.15 -1.21
N VAL A 202 4.47 -24.20 -1.83
CA VAL A 202 3.92 -23.21 -2.75
C VAL A 202 4.46 -23.34 -4.19
N LYS A 203 4.93 -24.52 -4.55
CA LYS A 203 5.50 -24.77 -5.90
C LYS A 203 4.51 -24.49 -7.02
N GLY A 204 3.26 -24.90 -6.85
CA GLY A 204 2.19 -24.67 -7.84
C GLY A 204 1.92 -23.17 -8.02
N TYR A 205 1.89 -22.40 -6.93
CA TYR A 205 1.77 -20.95 -6.98
C TYR A 205 2.94 -20.31 -7.77
N ILE A 206 4.19 -20.72 -7.47
CA ILE A 206 5.39 -20.21 -8.17
C ILE A 206 5.35 -20.58 -9.66
N GLU A 207 4.89 -21.79 -9.99
CA GLU A 207 4.72 -22.22 -11.39
C GLU A 207 3.66 -21.37 -12.11
N GLY A 208 2.52 -21.11 -11.46
CA GLY A 208 1.49 -20.19 -11.96
C GLY A 208 2.03 -18.78 -12.22
N LEU A 209 2.83 -18.23 -11.30
CA LEU A 209 3.49 -16.94 -11.52
C LEU A 209 4.44 -16.96 -12.71
N ASN A 210 5.22 -18.04 -12.89
CA ASN A 210 6.13 -18.19 -14.03
C ASN A 210 5.33 -18.24 -15.35
N MET A 211 4.22 -18.97 -15.37
CA MET A 211 3.35 -19.04 -16.55
C MET A 211 2.78 -17.68 -16.92
N LEU A 212 2.23 -16.94 -15.94
CA LEU A 212 1.68 -15.59 -16.17
C LEU A 212 2.76 -14.60 -16.61
N ALA A 213 3.96 -14.65 -16.01
CA ALA A 213 5.09 -13.84 -16.44
C ALA A 213 5.50 -14.13 -17.89
N ASN A 214 5.54 -15.41 -18.29
CA ASN A 214 5.86 -15.82 -19.64
C ASN A 214 4.75 -15.42 -20.65
N MET A 215 3.48 -15.55 -20.29
CA MET A 215 2.34 -15.12 -21.12
C MET A 215 2.37 -13.61 -21.40
N ARG A 216 2.76 -12.81 -20.41
CA ARG A 216 2.93 -11.36 -20.55
C ARG A 216 4.18 -11.00 -21.39
N LEU A 217 5.14 -11.87 -21.59
CA LEU A 217 6.47 -11.70 -22.16
C LEU A 217 7.44 -11.01 -21.17
N CYS A 218 7.40 -9.69 -21.01
CA CYS A 218 8.22 -8.97 -20.04
C CYS A 218 7.59 -7.63 -19.63
N ALA A 219 8.08 -7.04 -18.55
CA ALA A 219 7.78 -5.66 -18.19
C ALA A 219 8.48 -4.67 -19.13
N ASN A 220 8.08 -3.40 -19.09
CA ASN A 220 8.70 -2.34 -19.88
C ASN A 220 10.23 -2.31 -19.68
N VAL A 221 10.99 -2.61 -20.73
CA VAL A 221 12.45 -2.80 -20.66
C VAL A 221 13.17 -1.49 -20.29
N LEU A 222 12.77 -0.36 -20.87
CA LEU A 222 13.38 0.93 -20.56
C LEU A 222 13.23 1.30 -19.08
N SER A 223 12.06 1.03 -18.52
CA SER A 223 11.77 1.30 -17.11
C SER A 223 12.55 0.39 -16.16
N GLN A 224 12.84 -0.83 -16.55
CA GLN A 224 13.65 -1.75 -15.73
C GLN A 224 15.10 -1.24 -15.53
N HIS A 225 15.67 -0.57 -16.53
CA HIS A 225 17.05 -0.06 -16.47
C HIS A 225 17.24 1.05 -15.42
N VAL A 226 16.17 1.72 -14.95
CA VAL A 226 16.32 2.74 -13.92
C VAL A 226 16.40 2.17 -12.51
N ILE A 227 16.02 0.89 -12.30
CA ILE A 227 15.91 0.27 -10.96
C ILE A 227 17.26 0.28 -10.25
N GLN A 228 18.31 -0.18 -10.90
CA GLN A 228 19.66 -0.26 -10.31
C GLN A 228 20.16 1.13 -9.84
N THR A 229 20.03 2.13 -10.70
CA THR A 229 20.43 3.51 -10.36
C THR A 229 19.55 4.09 -9.25
N SER A 230 18.25 3.82 -9.28
CA SER A 230 17.33 4.32 -8.28
C SER A 230 17.59 3.73 -6.88
N LEU A 231 17.84 2.42 -6.81
CA LEU A 231 18.07 1.76 -5.52
C LEU A 231 19.47 2.01 -4.96
N GLY A 232 20.49 2.10 -5.84
CA GLY A 232 21.89 2.30 -5.43
C GLY A 232 22.34 3.75 -5.39
N GLY A 233 21.54 4.68 -5.91
CA GLY A 233 21.87 6.10 -6.00
C GLY A 233 21.48 6.90 -4.76
N TYR A 234 21.68 8.21 -4.86
CA TYR A 234 21.27 9.15 -3.83
C TYR A 234 19.75 9.17 -3.64
N GLN A 235 19.30 9.11 -2.39
CA GLN A 235 17.89 9.02 -2.03
C GLN A 235 17.32 10.41 -1.70
N SER A 236 17.04 11.21 -2.72
CA SER A 236 16.54 12.59 -2.55
C SER A 236 15.20 12.70 -1.84
N VAL A 237 14.47 11.59 -1.66
CA VAL A 237 13.23 11.57 -0.89
C VAL A 237 13.47 11.81 0.59
N ASP A 238 14.61 11.40 1.14
CA ASP A 238 14.92 11.48 2.56
C ASP A 238 14.90 12.94 3.05
N GLU A 239 15.37 13.89 2.23
CA GLU A 239 15.34 15.33 2.54
C GLU A 239 13.92 15.92 2.62
N LEU A 240 12.95 15.27 1.98
CA LEU A 240 11.56 15.73 1.96
C LEU A 240 10.78 15.29 3.19
N LEU A 241 11.32 14.34 3.97
CA LEU A 241 10.63 13.63 5.05
C LEU A 241 11.09 14.04 6.46
N ILE A 242 12.01 14.99 6.54
CA ILE A 242 12.53 15.56 7.78
C ILE A 242 11.99 16.98 8.02
N PRO A 243 12.05 17.53 9.24
CA PRO A 243 11.67 18.92 9.50
C PRO A 243 12.33 19.91 8.53
N GLY A 244 11.52 20.79 7.95
CA GLY A 244 11.92 21.68 6.85
C GLY A 244 11.80 21.06 5.45
N GLY A 245 11.61 19.75 5.34
CA GLY A 245 11.35 19.07 4.09
C GLY A 245 9.89 19.22 3.65
N ARG A 246 9.67 19.35 2.34
CA ARG A 246 8.36 19.70 1.79
C ARG A 246 7.24 18.75 2.20
N ILE A 247 7.43 17.43 2.14
CA ILE A 247 6.38 16.45 2.47
C ILE A 247 6.10 16.47 3.98
N TYR A 248 7.15 16.63 4.79
CA TYR A 248 7.02 16.76 6.22
C TYR A 248 6.16 17.99 6.60
N GLU A 249 6.49 19.17 6.07
CA GLU A 249 5.76 20.40 6.34
C GLU A 249 4.30 20.34 5.86
N GLN A 250 4.05 19.73 4.71
CA GLN A 250 2.69 19.55 4.18
C GLN A 250 1.86 18.61 5.08
N ARG A 251 2.46 17.52 5.60
CA ARG A 251 1.80 16.63 6.56
C ARG A 251 1.44 17.35 7.86
N GLU A 252 2.40 18.05 8.46
CA GLU A 252 2.16 18.82 9.70
C GLU A 252 1.04 19.82 9.48
N PHE A 253 1.11 20.59 8.40
CA PHE A 253 0.13 21.62 8.09
C PHE A 253 -1.28 21.05 7.94
N ILE A 254 -1.45 20.02 7.09
CA ILE A 254 -2.80 19.45 6.85
C ILE A 254 -3.37 18.75 8.10
N THR A 255 -2.52 18.08 8.87
CA THR A 255 -2.95 17.46 10.13
C THR A 255 -3.50 18.49 11.11
N ASN A 256 -2.79 19.60 11.28
CA ASN A 256 -3.23 20.69 12.14
C ASN A 256 -4.50 21.37 11.59
N THR A 257 -4.57 21.59 10.28
CA THR A 257 -5.72 22.22 9.62
C THR A 257 -6.97 21.38 9.81
N VAL A 258 -6.91 20.08 9.54
CA VAL A 258 -8.04 19.16 9.69
C VAL A 258 -8.52 19.14 11.15
N ASN A 259 -7.60 18.97 12.10
CA ASN A 259 -7.96 18.89 13.52
C ASN A 259 -8.40 20.24 14.15
N ALA A 260 -8.21 21.35 13.43
CA ALA A 260 -8.74 22.66 13.85
C ALA A 260 -10.18 22.90 13.35
N ILE A 261 -10.67 22.15 12.37
CA ILE A 261 -12.04 22.28 11.87
C ILE A 261 -12.98 21.59 12.86
N PRO A 262 -14.00 22.31 13.44
CA PRO A 262 -14.95 21.70 14.36
C PRO A 262 -15.65 20.47 13.73
N GLY A 263 -15.66 19.35 14.46
CA GLY A 263 -16.27 18.10 14.02
C GLY A 263 -15.46 17.32 13.00
N LEU A 264 -14.20 17.72 12.72
CA LEU A 264 -13.24 16.85 12.05
C LEU A 264 -12.18 16.38 13.03
N SER A 265 -11.68 15.19 12.79
CA SER A 265 -10.51 14.64 13.49
C SER A 265 -9.72 13.75 12.55
N ALA A 266 -8.42 13.65 12.75
CA ALA A 266 -7.59 12.71 12.01
C ALA A 266 -6.39 12.28 12.85
N VAL A 267 -6.05 11.00 12.74
CA VAL A 267 -4.77 10.47 13.26
C VAL A 267 -3.65 11.02 12.37
N LYS A 268 -2.60 11.55 12.99
CA LYS A 268 -1.42 12.03 12.25
C LYS A 268 -0.74 10.85 11.54
N PRO A 269 -0.55 10.93 10.21
CA PRO A 269 0.13 9.86 9.48
C PRO A 269 1.60 9.73 9.89
N ASP A 270 2.08 8.51 10.11
CA ASP A 270 3.50 8.22 10.35
C ASP A 270 4.31 8.20 9.04
N ALA A 271 3.62 7.95 7.94
CA ALA A 271 4.25 7.69 6.65
C ALA A 271 3.30 7.94 5.47
N GLY A 272 3.82 7.76 4.26
CA GLY A 272 3.01 7.88 3.05
C GLY A 272 2.77 9.32 2.61
N LEU A 273 1.63 9.54 1.97
CA LEU A 273 1.28 10.80 1.31
C LEU A 273 -0.19 11.20 1.57
N TYR A 274 -0.82 10.55 2.56
CA TYR A 274 -2.26 10.62 2.78
C TYR A 274 -2.60 10.84 4.25
N ILE A 275 -3.70 11.54 4.48
CA ILE A 275 -4.39 11.63 5.77
C ILE A 275 -5.84 11.21 5.57
N PHE A 276 -6.44 10.57 6.57
CA PHE A 276 -7.76 9.98 6.50
C PHE A 276 -8.68 10.56 7.60
N PRO A 277 -9.22 11.79 7.37
CA PRO A 277 -10.06 12.49 8.34
C PRO A 277 -11.40 11.80 8.56
N LYS A 278 -11.86 11.88 9.81
CA LYS A 278 -13.18 11.49 10.28
C LYS A 278 -14.08 12.70 10.44
N ILE A 279 -15.36 12.55 10.08
CA ILE A 279 -16.42 13.51 10.29
C ILE A 279 -17.27 13.09 11.49
N ASP A 280 -17.48 13.98 12.45
CA ASP A 280 -18.38 13.74 13.59
C ASP A 280 -19.84 13.82 13.12
N ARG A 281 -20.48 12.67 12.98
CA ARG A 281 -21.88 12.54 12.56
C ARG A 281 -22.88 13.06 13.59
N ASN A 282 -22.47 13.37 14.81
CA ASN A 282 -23.31 14.06 15.78
C ASN A 282 -23.42 15.55 15.46
N MET A 283 -22.41 16.15 14.83
CA MET A 283 -22.38 17.55 14.41
C MET A 283 -22.91 17.75 12.99
N TYR A 284 -22.70 16.77 12.12
CA TYR A 284 -23.02 16.87 10.69
C TYR A 284 -23.91 15.71 10.25
N ASP A 285 -24.96 16.03 9.50
CA ASP A 285 -25.92 15.07 8.97
C ASP A 285 -25.44 14.50 7.63
N ILE A 286 -24.39 13.66 7.69
CA ILE A 286 -23.80 12.99 6.53
C ILE A 286 -24.16 11.50 6.59
N GLU A 287 -24.99 11.07 5.67
CA GLU A 287 -25.40 9.66 5.50
C GLU A 287 -24.56 8.94 4.43
N ASP A 288 -23.96 9.69 3.50
CA ASP A 288 -23.14 9.19 2.39
C ASP A 288 -21.89 10.06 2.20
N ASP A 289 -20.72 9.48 2.44
CA ASP A 289 -19.43 10.15 2.28
C ASP A 289 -19.08 10.42 0.81
N GLU A 290 -19.66 9.65 -0.13
CA GLU A 290 -19.51 9.94 -1.57
C GLU A 290 -20.29 11.19 -1.97
N GLU A 291 -21.52 11.38 -1.46
CA GLU A 291 -22.30 12.59 -1.71
C GLU A 291 -21.55 13.82 -1.18
N PHE A 292 -20.96 13.72 0.01
CA PHE A 292 -20.12 14.78 0.58
C PHE A 292 -18.93 15.12 -0.35
N CYS A 293 -18.16 14.12 -0.79
CA CYS A 293 -17.05 14.32 -1.71
C CYS A 293 -17.51 14.89 -3.07
N LEU A 294 -18.64 14.42 -3.59
CA LEU A 294 -19.22 14.91 -4.82
C LEU A 294 -19.68 16.38 -4.71
N ARG A 295 -20.20 16.77 -3.55
CA ARG A 295 -20.58 18.17 -3.27
C ARG A 295 -19.35 19.07 -3.22
N LEU A 296 -18.27 18.65 -2.58
CA LEU A 296 -16.96 19.33 -2.62
C LEU A 296 -16.48 19.52 -4.04
N LEU A 297 -16.54 18.49 -4.86
CA LEU A 297 -16.13 18.57 -6.27
C LEU A 297 -16.99 19.56 -7.05
N LYS A 298 -18.30 19.51 -6.92
CA LYS A 298 -19.24 20.38 -7.66
C LYS A 298 -19.15 21.84 -7.23
N LYS A 299 -19.10 22.12 -5.92
CA LYS A 299 -19.14 23.47 -5.36
C LYS A 299 -17.79 24.15 -5.30
N GLU A 300 -16.76 23.41 -4.85
CA GLU A 300 -15.45 23.98 -4.52
C GLU A 300 -14.33 23.53 -5.48
N LYS A 301 -14.65 22.66 -6.46
CA LYS A 301 -13.65 22.09 -7.41
C LYS A 301 -12.53 21.31 -6.70
N VAL A 302 -12.85 20.66 -5.59
CA VAL A 302 -11.94 19.81 -4.80
C VAL A 302 -12.34 18.36 -5.00
N LEU A 303 -11.39 17.54 -5.45
CA LEU A 303 -11.56 16.09 -5.60
C LEU A 303 -10.93 15.38 -4.39
N LEU A 304 -11.75 14.78 -3.56
CA LEU A 304 -11.36 13.88 -2.48
C LEU A 304 -11.92 12.48 -2.77
N VAL A 305 -11.40 11.48 -2.07
CA VAL A 305 -11.89 10.11 -2.19
C VAL A 305 -12.63 9.74 -0.92
N PRO A 306 -13.91 9.31 -1.00
CA PRO A 306 -14.70 8.91 0.16
C PRO A 306 -14.13 7.67 0.84
N GLY A 307 -14.44 7.47 2.11
CA GLY A 307 -13.98 6.32 2.91
C GLY A 307 -14.44 4.99 2.33
N LYS A 308 -15.68 4.93 1.83
CA LYS A 308 -16.19 3.73 1.16
C LYS A 308 -15.38 3.31 -0.07
N GLY A 309 -14.67 4.24 -0.72
CA GLY A 309 -13.72 3.94 -1.80
C GLY A 309 -12.48 3.19 -1.33
N PHE A 310 -12.29 3.01 -0.03
CA PHE A 310 -11.25 2.20 0.63
C PHE A 310 -11.87 1.04 1.44
N ASN A 311 -13.09 0.63 1.09
CA ASN A 311 -13.85 -0.40 1.77
C ASN A 311 -14.12 -0.10 3.26
N TRP A 312 -14.09 1.18 3.67
CA TRP A 312 -14.45 1.59 5.00
C TRP A 312 -15.98 1.49 5.20
N ASN A 313 -16.41 0.93 6.33
CA ASN A 313 -17.83 0.58 6.55
C ASN A 313 -18.73 1.78 6.91
N GLU A 314 -18.14 2.83 7.51
CA GLU A 314 -18.90 3.97 7.98
C GLU A 314 -18.80 5.15 7.00
N PRO A 315 -19.90 5.88 6.73
CA PRO A 315 -19.89 7.01 5.80
C PRO A 315 -19.35 8.29 6.47
N ASP A 316 -18.24 8.18 7.18
CA ASP A 316 -17.70 9.24 8.04
C ASP A 316 -16.23 9.58 7.78
N HIS A 317 -15.62 9.01 6.74
CA HIS A 317 -14.23 9.29 6.41
C HIS A 317 -14.05 9.72 4.95
N PHE A 318 -12.92 10.41 4.71
CA PHE A 318 -12.44 10.71 3.36
C PHE A 318 -10.92 10.83 3.36
N ARG A 319 -10.30 10.59 2.21
CA ARG A 319 -8.84 10.71 2.07
C ARG A 319 -8.44 12.03 1.45
N ILE A 320 -7.45 12.70 2.06
CA ILE A 320 -6.73 13.84 1.49
C ILE A 320 -5.32 13.37 1.09
N VAL A 321 -4.89 13.75 -0.13
CA VAL A 321 -3.49 13.67 -0.57
C VAL A 321 -2.81 14.99 -0.23
N TYR A 322 -1.80 15.00 0.64
CA TYR A 322 -1.16 16.24 1.10
C TYR A 322 0.08 16.65 0.28
N LEU A 323 0.08 16.32 -1.03
CA LEU A 323 1.13 16.76 -1.96
C LEU A 323 0.99 18.18 -2.52
N PRO A 324 -0.20 18.84 -2.54
CA PRO A 324 -0.31 20.24 -2.90
C PRO A 324 0.51 21.15 -1.97
N ARG A 325 0.82 22.37 -2.41
CA ARG A 325 1.53 23.34 -1.58
C ARG A 325 0.72 23.74 -0.35
N VAL A 326 1.39 24.27 0.67
CA VAL A 326 0.75 24.65 1.94
C VAL A 326 -0.39 25.66 1.72
N GLU A 327 -0.22 26.60 0.78
CA GLU A 327 -1.24 27.59 0.42
C GLU A 327 -2.49 26.94 -0.18
N GLU A 328 -2.31 25.90 -0.99
CA GLU A 328 -3.41 25.13 -1.60
C GLU A 328 -4.10 24.24 -0.53
N LEU A 329 -3.34 23.71 0.42
CA LEU A 329 -3.88 22.96 1.55
C LEU A 329 -4.66 23.86 2.53
N ALA A 330 -4.24 25.13 2.70
CA ALA A 330 -4.99 26.11 3.48
C ALA A 330 -6.34 26.44 2.84
N ASP A 331 -6.36 26.66 1.52
CA ASP A 331 -7.60 26.86 0.76
C ASP A 331 -8.51 25.62 0.83
N LEU A 332 -7.93 24.42 0.79
CA LEU A 332 -8.67 23.16 0.97
C LEU A 332 -9.40 23.12 2.31
N GLY A 333 -8.75 23.48 3.41
CA GLY A 333 -9.36 23.51 4.74
C GLY A 333 -10.60 24.42 4.78
N ASN A 334 -10.48 25.64 4.25
CA ASN A 334 -11.60 26.59 4.14
C ASN A 334 -12.76 26.05 3.29
N LYS A 335 -12.46 25.35 2.20
CA LYS A 335 -13.44 24.75 1.30
C LYS A 335 -14.19 23.60 1.97
N ILE A 336 -13.48 22.76 2.70
CA ILE A 336 -14.10 21.67 3.49
C ILE A 336 -15.07 22.25 4.52
N GLU A 337 -14.66 23.26 5.28
CA GLU A 337 -15.50 23.90 6.30
C GLU A 337 -16.77 24.51 5.69
N ARG A 338 -16.65 25.21 4.52
CA ARG A 338 -17.82 25.73 3.82
C ARG A 338 -18.80 24.63 3.40
N VAL A 339 -18.30 23.51 2.89
CA VAL A 339 -19.21 22.41 2.50
C VAL A 339 -19.81 21.71 3.71
N LEU A 340 -19.06 21.51 4.79
CA LEU A 340 -19.59 20.96 6.04
C LEU A 340 -20.75 21.81 6.61
N SER A 341 -20.71 23.14 6.40
CA SER A 341 -21.79 24.02 6.88
C SER A 341 -23.16 23.68 6.30
N TYR A 342 -23.26 23.03 5.14
CA TYR A 342 -24.52 22.57 4.55
C TYR A 342 -25.11 21.33 5.24
N TYR A 343 -24.31 20.63 6.06
CA TYR A 343 -24.71 19.42 6.78
C TYR A 343 -24.83 19.63 8.29
N LYS A 344 -24.67 20.87 8.75
CA LYS A 344 -24.70 21.19 10.18
C LYS A 344 -26.06 20.89 10.77
N ARG A 345 -26.09 20.11 11.85
CA ARG A 345 -27.29 19.80 12.62
C ARG A 345 -27.73 20.98 13.49
#